data_5085d6fb4484cc02ab2f6d56a0efff60
#
_entry.id   5085d6fb4484cc02ab2f6d56a0efff60
#
_cell.length_a   1.000
_cell.length_b   1.000
_cell.length_c   1.000
_cell.angle_alpha   90.00
_cell.angle_beta   90.00
_cell.angle_gamma   90.00
#
_symmetry.space_group_name_H-M   'P 1'
#
loop_
_entity.id
_entity.type
_entity.pdbx_description
1 polymer ?
#
loop_
_entity_poly.entity_id
_entity_poly.type
_entity_poly.pdbx_seq_one_letter_code
_entity_poly.pdbx_strand_id
1 'polypeptide(L)'
;MNKTQESIYEVITSNKLTYEQKLKNLAGIAENELDVLPISEKTAYYFSTGAINDLFEGHAPYRPRYVMPDYDRYLRNGSEFLRVKPPKALDEAIFALMMLYHHVPSITSFPVYLGSLDTLLEPYSKDLSDDEIKEKLRLFLNFLDRTIDDSFCHANIGPVET
;
A
#
# COMPACT_ATOMS: atom_id res chain seq x y z
N MET A 1 14.06 12.92 8.45
CA MET A 1 12.59 12.70 8.39
C MET A 1 11.92 14.06 8.46
N ASN A 2 10.78 14.24 7.82
CA ASN A 2 9.97 15.43 8.04
C ASN A 2 9.15 15.25 9.34
N LYS A 3 8.54 16.35 9.82
CA LYS A 3 7.78 16.37 11.08
C LYS A 3 6.65 15.31 11.12
N THR A 4 5.96 15.11 10.02
CA THR A 4 4.89 14.13 9.88
C THR A 4 5.41 12.70 10.01
N GLN A 5 6.54 12.41 9.35
CA GLN A 5 7.19 11.10 9.44
C GLN A 5 7.66 10.79 10.87
N GLU A 6 8.15 11.79 11.59
CA GLU A 6 8.54 11.66 13.00
C GLU A 6 7.33 11.32 13.86
N SER A 7 6.23 12.06 13.71
CA SER A 7 4.98 11.80 14.44
C SER A 7 4.41 10.40 14.15
N ILE A 8 4.43 9.96 12.89
CA ILE A 8 4.00 8.61 12.50
C ILE A 8 4.89 7.56 13.17
N TYR A 9 6.21 7.75 13.12
CA TYR A 9 7.17 6.83 13.73
C TYR A 9 6.96 6.71 15.25
N GLU A 10 6.75 7.83 15.95
CA GLU A 10 6.47 7.85 17.38
C GLU A 10 5.20 7.06 17.74
N VAL A 11 4.13 7.22 16.95
CA VAL A 11 2.89 6.47 17.16
C VAL A 11 3.10 4.98 16.96
N ILE A 12 3.74 4.57 15.85
CA ILE A 12 3.93 3.16 15.51
C ILE A 12 4.81 2.45 16.55
N THR A 13 5.90 3.10 16.97
CA THR A 13 6.88 2.52 17.89
C THR A 13 6.49 2.63 19.37
N SER A 14 5.45 3.37 19.70
CA SER A 14 5.00 3.54 21.08
C SER A 14 4.56 2.21 21.71
N ASN A 15 5.16 1.87 22.83
CA ASN A 15 4.77 0.72 23.65
C ASN A 15 3.64 1.06 24.64
N LYS A 16 3.22 2.32 24.72
CA LYS A 16 2.18 2.81 25.65
C LYS A 16 0.80 2.85 25.03
N LEU A 17 0.71 2.78 23.70
CA LEU A 17 -0.54 2.85 22.96
C LEU A 17 -1.02 1.45 22.59
N THR A 18 -2.33 1.21 22.75
CA THR A 18 -3.00 0.03 22.18
C THR A 18 -3.04 0.13 20.66
N TYR A 19 -3.38 -0.97 20.00
CA TYR A 19 -3.52 -0.99 18.55
C TYR A 19 -4.57 0.03 18.06
N GLU A 20 -5.73 0.07 18.67
CA GLU A 20 -6.82 0.99 18.33
C GLU A 20 -6.42 2.46 18.57
N GLN A 21 -5.68 2.72 19.65
CA GLN A 21 -5.16 4.06 19.90
C GLN A 21 -4.13 4.48 18.84
N LYS A 22 -3.28 3.56 18.38
CA LYS A 22 -2.37 3.83 17.28
C LYS A 22 -3.12 4.16 15.99
N LEU A 23 -4.12 3.36 15.62
CA LEU A 23 -4.96 3.63 14.44
C LEU A 23 -5.62 5.00 14.50
N LYS A 24 -6.21 5.35 15.66
CA LYS A 24 -6.86 6.65 15.85
C LYS A 24 -5.87 7.81 15.75
N ASN A 25 -4.69 7.67 16.33
CA ASN A 25 -3.65 8.70 16.26
C ASN A 25 -3.11 8.86 14.84
N LEU A 26 -2.88 7.77 14.11
CA LEU A 26 -2.45 7.81 12.72
C LEU A 26 -3.51 8.45 11.80
N ALA A 27 -4.79 8.16 12.03
CA ALA A 27 -5.89 8.81 11.33
C ALA A 27 -5.89 10.33 11.59
N GLY A 28 -5.71 10.74 12.86
CA GLY A 28 -5.62 12.17 13.21
C GLY A 28 -4.42 12.87 12.56
N ILE A 29 -3.26 12.21 12.48
CA ILE A 29 -2.10 12.76 11.76
C ILE A 29 -2.43 12.95 10.28
N ALA A 30 -3.06 11.96 9.65
CA ALA A 30 -3.46 12.05 8.25
C ALA A 30 -4.49 13.17 7.99
N GLU A 31 -5.44 13.36 8.90
CA GLU A 31 -6.41 14.46 8.83
C GLU A 31 -5.75 15.84 8.92
N ASN A 32 -4.74 15.98 9.78
CA ASN A 32 -4.01 17.24 9.93
C ASN A 32 -3.15 17.62 8.71
N GLU A 33 -2.82 16.67 7.84
CA GLU A 33 -2.11 16.95 6.58
C GLU A 33 -2.99 17.65 5.53
N LEU A 34 -4.30 17.75 5.75
CA LEU A 34 -5.22 18.50 4.88
C LEU A 34 -4.83 19.94 4.68
N ASP A 35 -4.37 20.59 5.75
CA ASP A 35 -3.98 21.99 5.71
C ASP A 35 -2.74 22.23 4.84
N VAL A 36 -2.00 21.16 4.52
CA VAL A 36 -0.77 21.21 3.71
C VAL A 36 -1.06 20.92 2.24
N LEU A 37 -2.21 20.33 1.91
CA LEU A 37 -2.55 20.02 0.53
C LEU A 37 -2.97 21.26 -0.23
N PRO A 38 -2.54 21.44 -1.50
CA PRO A 38 -2.91 22.56 -2.33
C PRO A 38 -4.35 22.43 -2.85
N ILE A 39 -5.30 22.41 -1.95
CA ILE A 39 -6.74 22.42 -2.28
C ILE A 39 -7.27 23.84 -2.25
N SER A 40 -8.27 24.13 -3.10
CA SER A 40 -8.90 25.44 -3.10
C SER A 40 -9.68 25.68 -1.79
N GLU A 41 -9.75 26.95 -1.35
CA GLU A 41 -10.58 27.33 -0.18
C GLU A 41 -12.02 26.85 -0.31
N LYS A 42 -12.57 26.88 -1.52
CA LYS A 42 -13.90 26.38 -1.82
C LYS A 42 -14.02 24.86 -1.58
N THR A 43 -13.01 24.11 -1.96
CA THR A 43 -12.96 22.66 -1.71
C THR A 43 -12.86 22.38 -0.23
N ALA A 44 -11.96 23.06 0.48
CA ALA A 44 -11.81 22.95 1.93
C ALA A 44 -13.13 23.29 2.67
N TYR A 45 -13.83 24.34 2.23
CA TYR A 45 -15.13 24.70 2.75
C TYR A 45 -16.17 23.59 2.56
N TYR A 46 -16.24 22.97 1.38
CA TYR A 46 -17.18 21.87 1.15
C TYR A 46 -16.89 20.64 2.00
N PHE A 47 -15.63 20.32 2.24
CA PHE A 47 -15.26 19.26 3.17
C PHE A 47 -15.62 19.61 4.60
N SER A 48 -15.34 20.85 5.05
CA SER A 48 -15.64 21.27 6.42
C SER A 48 -17.14 21.31 6.73
N THR A 49 -17.97 21.59 5.72
CA THR A 49 -19.42 21.60 5.84
C THR A 49 -20.08 20.24 5.61
N GLY A 50 -19.30 19.22 5.22
CA GLY A 50 -19.82 17.89 4.89
C GLY A 50 -20.58 17.84 3.56
N ALA A 51 -20.52 18.88 2.72
CA ALA A 51 -21.11 18.89 1.39
C ALA A 51 -20.40 17.94 0.43
N ILE A 52 -19.11 17.71 0.67
CA ILE A 52 -18.30 16.65 0.05
C ILE A 52 -17.75 15.79 1.18
N ASN A 53 -18.04 14.52 1.16
CA ASN A 53 -17.47 13.56 2.08
C ASN A 53 -17.20 12.24 1.35
N ASP A 54 -16.43 11.40 1.97
CA ASP A 54 -16.30 10.02 1.56
C ASP A 54 -17.47 9.21 2.15
N LEU A 55 -18.31 8.69 1.32
CA LEU A 55 -19.52 7.97 1.74
C LEU A 55 -19.24 6.69 2.52
N PHE A 56 -18.03 6.15 2.41
CA PHE A 56 -17.68 4.85 3.00
C PHE A 56 -16.75 4.92 4.20
N GLU A 57 -16.08 6.02 4.43
CA GLU A 57 -14.97 6.12 5.38
C GLU A 57 -15.32 6.96 6.65
N GLY A 58 -16.56 7.36 6.80
CA GLY A 58 -17.00 8.19 7.91
C GLY A 58 -16.59 9.66 7.78
N HIS A 59 -16.37 10.33 8.90
CA HIS A 59 -16.25 11.79 8.93
C HIS A 59 -14.89 12.36 8.56
N ALA A 60 -13.88 11.51 8.39
CA ALA A 60 -12.54 11.96 8.03
C ALA A 60 -12.32 11.86 6.53
N PRO A 61 -12.19 12.98 5.80
CA PRO A 61 -11.97 12.98 4.37
C PRO A 61 -10.62 12.37 3.95
N TYR A 62 -9.67 12.23 4.88
CA TYR A 62 -8.32 11.75 4.62
C TYR A 62 -7.89 10.71 5.63
N ARG A 63 -8.50 9.55 5.58
CA ARG A 63 -7.99 8.37 6.27
C ARG A 63 -7.00 7.64 5.39
N PRO A 64 -5.93 7.06 5.96
CA PRO A 64 -5.14 6.09 5.24
C PRO A 64 -6.07 4.96 4.78
N ARG A 65 -6.20 4.79 3.46
CA ARG A 65 -7.05 3.74 2.88
C ARG A 65 -6.26 2.48 2.61
N TYR A 66 -4.99 2.67 2.30
CA TYR A 66 -4.10 1.61 1.88
C TYR A 66 -2.78 1.72 2.58
N VAL A 67 -2.18 0.57 2.78
CA VAL A 67 -0.76 0.47 3.11
C VAL A 67 -0.02 0.16 1.83
N MET A 68 1.01 0.93 1.54
CA MET A 68 1.93 0.67 0.45
C MET A 68 3.30 0.34 1.06
N PRO A 69 3.65 -0.94 1.14
CA PRO A 69 4.98 -1.35 1.58
C PRO A 69 6.07 -0.80 0.65
N ASP A 70 7.28 -0.66 1.17
CA ASP A 70 8.45 -0.36 0.35
C ASP A 70 8.87 -1.62 -0.43
N TYR A 71 8.15 -1.88 -1.53
CA TYR A 71 8.36 -3.05 -2.38
C TYR A 71 9.76 -3.10 -2.98
N ASP A 72 10.28 -1.94 -3.34
CA ASP A 72 11.58 -1.79 -3.95
C ASP A 72 12.70 -2.26 -2.99
N ARG A 73 12.62 -1.82 -1.76
CA ARG A 73 13.52 -2.27 -0.70
C ARG A 73 13.33 -3.75 -0.39
N TYR A 74 12.08 -4.21 -0.34
CA TYR A 74 11.75 -5.60 -0.05
C TYR A 74 12.27 -6.55 -1.13
N LEU A 75 12.03 -6.24 -2.40
CA LEU A 75 12.49 -7.08 -3.50
C LEU A 75 14.02 -7.06 -3.63
N ARG A 76 14.67 -5.93 -3.36
CA ARG A 76 16.15 -5.86 -3.39
C ARG A 76 16.83 -6.60 -2.25
N ASN A 77 16.27 -6.59 -1.06
CA ASN A 77 16.93 -7.10 0.15
C ASN A 77 16.32 -8.42 0.65
N GLY A 78 15.12 -8.76 0.21
CA GLY A 78 14.35 -9.83 0.82
C GLY A 78 13.81 -9.46 2.20
N SER A 79 13.43 -10.46 2.97
CA SER A 79 12.99 -10.32 4.36
C SER A 79 13.47 -11.50 5.19
N GLU A 80 14.27 -11.24 6.18
CA GLU A 80 14.69 -12.26 7.15
C GLU A 80 13.49 -12.78 7.95
N PHE A 81 12.61 -11.87 8.36
CA PHE A 81 11.39 -12.22 9.09
C PHE A 81 10.47 -13.17 8.32
N LEU A 82 10.23 -12.89 7.03
CA LEU A 82 9.42 -13.72 6.16
C LEU A 82 10.22 -14.89 5.54
N ARG A 83 11.54 -14.96 5.79
CA ARG A 83 12.46 -15.93 5.20
C ARG A 83 12.43 -15.92 3.66
N VAL A 84 12.22 -14.76 3.08
CA VAL A 84 12.21 -14.54 1.64
C VAL A 84 13.53 -13.94 1.22
N LYS A 85 14.22 -14.57 0.28
CA LYS A 85 15.46 -14.06 -0.31
C LYS A 85 15.16 -13.03 -1.40
N PRO A 86 16.09 -12.14 -1.74
CA PRO A 86 15.96 -11.29 -2.92
C PRO A 86 15.66 -12.12 -4.17
N PRO A 87 14.57 -11.84 -4.91
CA PRO A 87 14.21 -12.59 -6.09
C PRO A 87 15.21 -12.38 -7.24
N LYS A 88 15.38 -13.41 -8.05
CA LYS A 88 16.23 -13.38 -9.25
C LYS A 88 15.45 -13.61 -10.54
N ALA A 89 14.21 -14.06 -10.43
CA ALA A 89 13.33 -14.37 -11.54
C ALA A 89 11.90 -13.87 -11.24
N LEU A 90 11.06 -13.77 -12.27
CA LEU A 90 9.70 -13.28 -12.16
C LEU A 90 8.85 -14.09 -11.19
N ASP A 91 8.98 -15.42 -11.20
CA ASP A 91 8.25 -16.30 -10.26
C ASP A 91 8.63 -16.02 -8.80
N GLU A 92 9.90 -15.80 -8.54
CA GLU A 92 10.38 -15.48 -7.20
C GLU A 92 9.91 -14.10 -6.74
N ALA A 93 9.88 -13.11 -7.67
CA ALA A 93 9.36 -11.78 -7.38
C ALA A 93 7.86 -11.81 -7.10
N ILE A 94 7.09 -12.52 -7.91
CA ILE A 94 5.65 -12.74 -7.70
C ILE A 94 5.42 -13.43 -6.35
N PHE A 95 6.16 -14.49 -6.04
CA PHE A 95 6.04 -15.20 -4.77
C PHE A 95 6.35 -14.27 -3.58
N ALA A 96 7.40 -13.46 -3.68
CA ALA A 96 7.73 -12.48 -2.65
C ALA A 96 6.59 -11.47 -2.43
N LEU A 97 5.98 -10.96 -3.50
CA LEU A 97 4.82 -10.08 -3.41
C LEU A 97 3.60 -10.78 -2.80
N MET A 98 3.34 -12.03 -3.17
CA MET A 98 2.26 -12.83 -2.57
C MET A 98 2.43 -12.97 -1.06
N MET A 99 3.65 -13.26 -0.60
CA MET A 99 3.95 -13.39 0.83
C MET A 99 3.73 -12.07 1.57
N LEU A 100 4.22 -10.97 1.01
CA LEU A 100 4.04 -9.65 1.62
C LEU A 100 2.58 -9.23 1.64
N TYR A 101 1.89 -9.42 0.53
CA TYR A 101 0.48 -9.11 0.38
C TYR A 101 -0.40 -9.89 1.36
N HIS A 102 -0.09 -11.16 1.59
CA HIS A 102 -0.82 -11.99 2.55
C HIS A 102 -0.62 -11.53 4.00
N HIS A 103 0.59 -11.11 4.37
CA HIS A 103 0.91 -10.79 5.76
C HIS A 103 0.60 -9.36 6.17
N VAL A 104 0.73 -8.37 5.28
CA VAL A 104 0.54 -6.96 5.63
C VAL A 104 -0.88 -6.66 6.09
N PRO A 105 -1.96 -7.10 5.43
CA PRO A 105 -3.32 -6.85 5.90
C PRO A 105 -3.59 -7.43 7.29
N SER A 106 -3.04 -8.60 7.59
CA SER A 106 -3.22 -9.25 8.91
C SER A 106 -2.57 -8.46 10.06
N ILE A 107 -1.55 -7.64 9.75
CA ILE A 107 -0.85 -6.81 10.74
C ILE A 107 -1.48 -5.43 10.84
N THR A 108 -1.85 -4.83 9.71
CA THR A 108 -2.28 -3.43 9.63
C THR A 108 -3.78 -3.25 9.62
N SER A 109 -4.55 -4.29 9.31
CA SER A 109 -6.00 -4.24 9.07
C SER A 109 -6.42 -3.27 7.94
N PHE A 110 -5.49 -2.94 7.06
CA PHE A 110 -5.74 -2.10 5.89
C PHE A 110 -5.47 -2.87 4.60
N PRO A 111 -6.23 -2.57 3.53
CA PRO A 111 -5.92 -3.06 2.21
C PRO A 111 -4.51 -2.66 1.76
N VAL A 112 -3.90 -3.50 0.94
CA VAL A 112 -2.57 -3.24 0.41
C VAL A 112 -2.67 -2.70 -1.01
N TYR A 113 -1.94 -1.63 -1.28
CA TYR A 113 -1.76 -1.10 -2.62
C TYR A 113 -0.42 -1.57 -3.20
N LEU A 114 -0.48 -2.23 -4.35
CA LEU A 114 0.70 -2.80 -5.01
C LEU A 114 1.53 -1.79 -5.80
N GLY A 115 1.06 -0.56 -5.93
CA GLY A 115 1.74 0.46 -6.72
C GLY A 115 1.71 0.17 -8.21
N SER A 116 2.76 0.55 -8.93
CA SER A 116 2.95 0.28 -10.36
C SER A 116 3.54 -1.11 -10.55
N LEU A 117 2.67 -2.09 -10.72
CA LEU A 117 3.04 -3.51 -10.77
C LEU A 117 3.95 -3.82 -11.98
N ASP A 118 3.72 -3.18 -13.09
CA ASP A 118 4.54 -3.27 -14.30
C ASP A 118 5.98 -2.83 -14.05
N THR A 119 6.18 -1.64 -13.50
CA THR A 119 7.51 -1.12 -13.14
C THR A 119 8.22 -2.01 -12.12
N LEU A 120 7.46 -2.53 -11.17
CA LEU A 120 7.99 -3.36 -10.10
C LEU A 120 8.48 -4.73 -10.60
N LEU A 121 7.80 -5.31 -11.59
CA LEU A 121 8.09 -6.63 -12.14
C LEU A 121 8.96 -6.61 -13.42
N GLU A 122 9.09 -5.45 -14.08
CA GLU A 122 9.90 -5.29 -15.27
C GLU A 122 11.33 -5.83 -15.13
N PRO A 123 12.08 -5.56 -14.03
CA PRO A 123 13.45 -6.06 -13.90
C PRO A 123 13.59 -7.58 -13.97
N TYR A 124 12.52 -8.31 -13.64
CA TYR A 124 12.49 -9.77 -13.56
C TYR A 124 11.89 -10.45 -14.80
N SER A 125 11.39 -9.67 -15.76
CA SER A 125 10.68 -10.18 -16.93
C SER A 125 11.47 -10.07 -18.25
N LYS A 126 12.67 -9.48 -18.22
CA LYS A 126 13.42 -9.10 -19.44
C LYS A 126 13.76 -10.25 -20.38
N ASP A 127 13.95 -11.45 -19.83
CA ASP A 127 14.35 -12.63 -20.61
C ASP A 127 13.18 -13.58 -20.93
N LEU A 128 11.94 -13.14 -20.66
CA LEU A 128 10.74 -13.94 -20.85
C LEU A 128 9.95 -13.46 -22.06
N SER A 129 9.26 -14.40 -22.72
CA SER A 129 8.29 -14.07 -23.74
C SER A 129 7.01 -13.46 -23.16
N ASP A 130 6.28 -12.73 -23.98
CA ASP A 130 4.99 -12.14 -23.57
C ASP A 130 3.98 -13.17 -23.06
N ASP A 131 3.97 -14.37 -23.66
CA ASP A 131 3.08 -15.45 -23.24
C ASP A 131 3.46 -16.01 -21.86
N GLU A 132 4.74 -16.14 -21.57
CA GLU A 132 5.21 -16.56 -20.24
C GLU A 132 4.88 -15.51 -19.17
N ILE A 133 5.11 -14.24 -19.46
CA ILE A 133 4.78 -13.13 -18.57
C ILE A 133 3.27 -13.11 -18.29
N LYS A 134 2.46 -13.19 -19.35
CA LYS A 134 1.01 -13.21 -19.28
C LYS A 134 0.49 -14.37 -18.41
N GLU A 135 1.02 -15.57 -18.59
CA GLU A 135 0.60 -16.75 -17.80
C GLU A 135 0.94 -16.58 -16.31
N LYS A 136 2.15 -16.09 -16.00
CA LYS A 136 2.58 -15.87 -14.62
C LYS A 136 1.76 -14.77 -13.93
N LEU A 137 1.50 -13.66 -14.63
CA LEU A 137 0.64 -12.59 -14.13
C LEU A 137 -0.82 -13.06 -13.95
N ARG A 138 -1.34 -13.88 -14.87
CA ARG A 138 -2.66 -14.46 -14.73
C ARG A 138 -2.79 -15.31 -13.47
N LEU A 139 -1.79 -16.14 -13.16
CA LEU A 139 -1.76 -16.94 -11.93
C LEU A 139 -1.68 -16.06 -10.68
N PHE A 140 -0.87 -15.02 -10.71
CA PHE A 140 -0.75 -14.06 -9.61
C PHE A 140 -2.06 -13.33 -9.35
N LEU A 141 -2.69 -12.79 -10.38
CA LEU A 141 -3.98 -12.09 -10.25
C LEU A 141 -5.09 -13.03 -9.76
N ASN A 142 -5.12 -14.28 -10.25
CA ASN A 142 -6.06 -15.29 -9.72
C ASN A 142 -5.81 -15.62 -8.25
N PHE A 143 -4.55 -15.64 -7.83
CA PHE A 143 -4.23 -15.82 -6.42
C PHE A 143 -4.77 -14.67 -5.57
N LEU A 144 -4.52 -13.43 -5.99
CA LEU A 144 -5.00 -12.24 -5.29
C LEU A 144 -6.53 -12.20 -5.17
N ASP A 145 -7.23 -12.56 -6.25
CA ASP A 145 -8.68 -12.56 -6.31
C ASP A 145 -9.34 -13.63 -5.43
N ARG A 146 -8.68 -14.78 -5.22
CA ARG A 146 -9.33 -15.96 -4.68
C ARG A 146 -8.85 -16.43 -3.31
N THR A 147 -7.74 -15.94 -2.82
CA THR A 147 -7.13 -16.47 -1.59
C THR A 147 -7.17 -15.54 -0.41
N ILE A 148 -7.61 -14.29 -0.59
CA ILE A 148 -7.61 -13.29 0.47
C ILE A 148 -9.02 -12.70 0.59
N ASP A 149 -9.78 -13.23 1.53
CA ASP A 149 -11.21 -12.94 1.70
C ASP A 149 -11.53 -11.48 2.05
N ASP A 150 -10.62 -10.75 2.72
CA ASP A 150 -10.90 -9.43 3.28
C ASP A 150 -10.01 -8.30 2.73
N SER A 151 -9.16 -8.55 1.75
CA SER A 151 -8.26 -7.51 1.26
C SER A 151 -8.57 -7.11 -0.18
N PHE A 152 -9.01 -5.88 -0.34
CA PHE A 152 -9.04 -5.25 -1.64
C PHE A 152 -7.61 -4.98 -2.09
N CYS A 153 -7.20 -5.61 -3.19
CA CYS A 153 -5.93 -5.33 -3.82
C CYS A 153 -6.11 -4.36 -4.96
N HIS A 154 -5.30 -3.32 -4.95
CA HIS A 154 -5.25 -2.35 -6.04
C HIS A 154 -3.82 -2.26 -6.57
N ALA A 155 -3.68 -2.22 -7.87
CA ALA A 155 -2.42 -1.99 -8.56
C ALA A 155 -2.64 -1.07 -9.77
N ASN A 156 -1.63 -0.31 -10.13
CA ASN A 156 -1.57 0.38 -11.40
C ASN A 156 -0.85 -0.50 -12.41
N ILE A 157 -1.38 -0.53 -13.62
CA ILE A 157 -0.75 -1.14 -14.80
C ILE A 157 -0.90 -0.12 -15.93
N GLY A 158 0.20 0.33 -16.49
CA GLY A 158 0.17 1.26 -17.59
C GLY A 158 1.44 2.09 -17.72
N PRO A 159 1.58 2.83 -18.82
CA PRO A 159 2.74 3.67 -19.04
C PRO A 159 2.84 4.70 -17.91
N VAL A 160 4.00 4.80 -17.31
CA VAL A 160 4.33 5.90 -16.41
C VAL A 160 4.42 7.14 -17.29
N GLU A 161 3.51 8.09 -17.14
CA GLU A 161 3.68 9.40 -17.77
C GLU A 161 4.93 10.06 -17.15
N THR A 162 5.96 10.21 -18.00
CA THR A 162 7.23 10.86 -17.66
C THR A 162 7.12 12.37 -17.76
#